data_67127ccf8814db1810403114e570ab8a
#
_entry.id   67127ccf8814db1810403114e570ab8a
#
_cell.length_a   1.000
_cell.length_b   1.000
_cell.length_c   1.000
_cell.angle_alpha   90.00
_cell.angle_beta   90.00
_cell.angle_gamma   90.00
#
_symmetry.space_group_name_H-M   'P 1'
#
loop_
_entity.id
_entity.type
_entity.pdbx_description
1 polymer ?
#
loop_
_entity_poly.entity_id
_entity_poly.type
_entity_poly.pdbx_seq_one_letter_code
_entity_poly.pdbx_strand_id
1 'polypeptide(L)'
;PIVVNYCDFACYWDWSEFKSFVGDTGCDGAIPAYKGFHPHTLGTTNYAYIKEASGWIEDIQEKQPYTNNRMEEFASSGTYYFSSAKLMGDAFKKTMESNLNVGGEFYVSLAYKPLLQEGKKIAVYPLQHFMQWGTPEDLTEYQSWSKTFKRLLQAPSSRLEDCGSLVIPMAGLGKRFADEGYALTKPLIPVSCRPMALQAIGDLPPSKNQSFVLRADMPGLEAIEEALLTTYPHCTITLVPGVTEGQACTALIGLDALEKVALTEDLNPVTFSACDNGVLFDRDGYQALLDDPQIDIIVWGACGHTNAIRRPEMFGWINSDNGLIQNISVKTPLGSPAIDPIVIGTFTFKKNTQAHAAIESLLARNGRINGEFFLDSCINDAIKLGLRCRLFEVDCFISWGTPNDLKTFEYWQSCFHKWAHHPYRLELDSRVDPTQLKILNTRFANQTPASLQ
;
A
#
# COMPACT_ATOMS: atom_id res chain seq x y z
N PRO A 1 -30.90 22.87 16.69
CA PRO A 1 -30.10 22.15 15.69
C PRO A 1 -30.20 20.64 15.89
N ILE A 2 -30.06 19.86 14.79
CA ILE A 2 -30.02 18.40 14.81
C ILE A 2 -28.88 17.93 13.93
N VAL A 3 -28.22 16.86 14.35
CA VAL A 3 -27.27 16.10 13.53
C VAL A 3 -27.78 14.67 13.33
N VAL A 4 -27.90 14.25 12.09
CA VAL A 4 -28.15 12.86 11.71
C VAL A 4 -26.81 12.26 11.32
N ASN A 5 -26.47 11.09 11.88
CA ASN A 5 -25.17 10.45 11.63
C ASN A 5 -25.37 8.96 11.41
N TYR A 6 -24.74 8.40 10.38
CA TYR A 6 -24.65 6.96 10.21
C TYR A 6 -23.68 6.34 11.24
N CYS A 7 -23.72 5.04 11.42
CA CYS A 7 -22.98 4.38 12.50
C CYS A 7 -21.77 3.55 12.02
N ASP A 8 -21.50 3.53 10.73
CA ASP A 8 -20.58 2.61 10.04
C ASP A 8 -19.35 3.30 9.44
N PHE A 9 -18.90 4.38 10.07
CA PHE A 9 -17.68 5.10 9.70
C PHE A 9 -17.07 5.82 10.90
N ALA A 10 -15.83 6.28 10.75
CA ALA A 10 -15.22 7.31 11.59
C ALA A 10 -14.56 8.38 10.73
N CYS A 11 -14.43 9.58 11.27
CA CYS A 11 -13.74 10.67 10.61
C CYS A 11 -12.83 11.42 11.59
N TYR A 12 -11.78 12.04 11.05
CA TYR A 12 -10.93 12.93 11.81
C TYR A 12 -11.47 14.36 11.66
N TRP A 13 -12.04 14.89 12.73
CA TRP A 13 -12.55 16.25 12.80
C TRP A 13 -12.63 16.76 14.23
N ASP A 14 -12.65 18.10 14.42
CA ASP A 14 -12.91 18.73 15.69
C ASP A 14 -14.39 19.13 15.79
N TRP A 15 -15.07 18.54 16.77
CA TRP A 15 -16.49 18.84 17.02
C TRP A 15 -16.70 20.29 17.45
N SER A 16 -15.74 20.92 18.16
CA SER A 16 -15.83 22.31 18.59
C SER A 16 -15.66 23.26 17.41
N GLU A 17 -14.73 22.96 16.50
CA GLU A 17 -14.58 23.71 15.24
C GLU A 17 -15.83 23.62 14.38
N PHE A 18 -16.43 22.42 14.25
CA PHE A 18 -17.67 22.26 13.50
C PHE A 18 -18.82 23.08 14.10
N LYS A 19 -18.96 23.10 15.43
CA LYS A 19 -19.97 23.95 16.11
C LYS A 19 -19.76 25.45 15.84
N SER A 20 -18.50 25.89 15.87
CA SER A 20 -18.15 27.27 15.53
C SER A 20 -18.48 27.59 14.08
N PHE A 21 -18.05 26.68 13.16
CA PHE A 21 -18.31 26.80 11.73
C PHE A 21 -19.83 26.99 11.41
N VAL A 22 -20.70 26.17 11.98
CA VAL A 22 -22.16 26.31 11.71
C VAL A 22 -22.74 27.54 12.36
N GLY A 23 -22.18 28.01 13.48
CA GLY A 23 -22.56 29.28 14.13
C GLY A 23 -22.12 30.48 13.29
N ASP A 24 -20.90 30.53 12.85
CA ASP A 24 -20.30 31.64 12.11
C ASP A 24 -20.89 31.78 10.70
N THR A 25 -21.13 30.64 10.03
CA THR A 25 -21.76 30.66 8.69
C THR A 25 -23.23 30.98 8.72
N GLY A 26 -23.92 30.70 9.82
CA GLY A 26 -25.37 30.85 9.93
C GLY A 26 -26.14 30.00 8.91
N CYS A 27 -25.59 28.87 8.50
CA CYS A 27 -26.17 28.00 7.49
C CYS A 27 -27.45 27.31 7.97
N ASP A 28 -28.37 27.04 7.05
CA ASP A 28 -29.57 26.24 7.32
C ASP A 28 -29.25 24.75 7.49
N GLY A 29 -28.21 24.29 6.82
CA GLY A 29 -27.66 22.93 6.92
C GLY A 29 -26.18 22.89 6.63
N ALA A 30 -25.53 21.82 7.03
CA ALA A 30 -24.11 21.54 6.68
C ALA A 30 -23.87 20.05 6.52
N ILE A 31 -22.98 19.72 5.58
CA ILE A 31 -22.57 18.35 5.33
C ILE A 31 -21.04 18.25 5.53
N PRO A 32 -20.58 17.56 6.59
CA PRO A 32 -19.20 17.12 6.68
C PRO A 32 -18.86 16.18 5.52
N ALA A 33 -17.89 16.58 4.71
CA ALA A 33 -17.55 15.90 3.46
C ALA A 33 -16.04 15.85 3.24
N TYR A 34 -15.60 14.82 2.59
CA TYR A 34 -14.18 14.59 2.27
C TYR A 34 -13.95 14.70 0.76
N LYS A 35 -12.71 15.04 0.39
CA LYS A 35 -12.24 15.17 -0.98
C LYS A 35 -10.82 14.59 -1.10
N GLY A 36 -10.43 14.19 -2.29
CA GLY A 36 -9.11 13.61 -2.54
C GLY A 36 -9.06 12.10 -2.34
N PHE A 37 -7.83 11.58 -2.30
CA PHE A 37 -7.60 10.16 -2.19
C PHE A 37 -8.02 9.63 -0.81
N HIS A 38 -8.88 8.61 -0.84
CA HIS A 38 -9.22 7.75 0.29
C HIS A 38 -9.24 6.32 -0.22
N PRO A 39 -8.73 5.31 0.51
CA PRO A 39 -8.60 3.93 -0.02
C PRO A 39 -9.88 3.35 -0.59
N HIS A 40 -11.02 3.56 0.06
CA HIS A 40 -12.33 3.10 -0.42
C HIS A 40 -12.75 3.75 -1.75
N THR A 41 -12.21 4.93 -2.12
CA THR A 41 -12.49 5.56 -3.42
C THR A 41 -11.90 4.78 -4.60
N LEU A 42 -11.03 3.81 -4.37
CA LEU A 42 -10.56 2.86 -5.40
C LEU A 42 -11.63 1.81 -5.75
N GLY A 43 -12.65 1.63 -4.91
CA GLY A 43 -13.74 0.69 -5.08
C GLY A 43 -14.97 1.27 -5.80
N THR A 44 -16.17 1.03 -5.26
CA THR A 44 -17.45 1.44 -5.83
C THR A 44 -17.85 2.89 -5.50
N THR A 45 -18.88 3.43 -6.17
CA THR A 45 -19.43 4.78 -5.96
C THR A 45 -20.66 4.73 -5.04
N ASN A 46 -20.46 4.42 -3.76
CA ASN A 46 -21.56 4.25 -2.80
C ASN A 46 -21.89 5.49 -1.94
N TYR A 47 -21.45 6.69 -2.37
CA TYR A 47 -21.52 7.92 -1.56
C TYR A 47 -22.36 8.98 -2.25
N ALA A 48 -22.86 9.95 -1.45
CA ALA A 48 -23.47 11.16 -1.99
C ALA A 48 -22.35 12.13 -2.40
N TYR A 49 -22.34 12.51 -3.67
CA TYR A 49 -21.39 13.49 -4.23
C TYR A 49 -21.99 14.88 -4.23
N ILE A 50 -21.17 15.88 -3.97
CA ILE A 50 -21.58 17.26 -3.74
C ILE A 50 -20.96 18.14 -4.81
N LYS A 51 -21.83 18.91 -5.50
CA LYS A 51 -21.42 20.04 -6.31
C LYS A 51 -21.46 21.30 -5.44
N GLU A 52 -20.32 21.98 -5.33
CA GLU A 52 -20.19 23.16 -4.48
C GLU A 52 -19.54 24.33 -5.20
N ALA A 53 -19.80 25.56 -4.69
CA ALA A 53 -19.09 26.77 -5.05
C ALA A 53 -18.78 27.57 -3.79
N SER A 54 -17.49 27.87 -3.56
CA SER A 54 -17.02 28.67 -2.41
C SER A 54 -17.51 28.14 -1.04
N GLY A 55 -17.58 26.82 -0.88
CA GLY A 55 -18.02 26.17 0.34
C GLY A 55 -19.52 26.01 0.51
N TRP A 56 -20.31 26.47 -0.47
CA TRP A 56 -21.77 26.33 -0.48
C TRP A 56 -22.22 25.25 -1.46
N ILE A 57 -23.13 24.39 -1.04
CA ILE A 57 -23.66 23.31 -1.88
C ILE A 57 -24.64 23.89 -2.91
N GLU A 58 -24.37 23.59 -4.18
CA GLU A 58 -25.27 23.89 -5.30
C GLU A 58 -26.20 22.71 -5.62
N ASP A 59 -25.69 21.48 -5.53
CA ASP A 59 -26.44 20.24 -5.73
C ASP A 59 -25.78 19.05 -5.02
N ILE A 60 -26.53 17.98 -4.83
CA ILE A 60 -26.08 16.71 -4.24
C ILE A 60 -26.68 15.52 -4.99
N GLN A 61 -25.88 14.52 -5.31
CA GLN A 61 -26.33 13.30 -6.00
C GLN A 61 -25.90 12.07 -5.20
N GLU A 62 -26.84 11.14 -5.01
CA GLU A 62 -26.55 9.86 -4.36
C GLU A 62 -25.97 8.86 -5.35
N LYS A 63 -24.84 8.24 -5.00
CA LYS A 63 -24.14 7.17 -5.75
C LYS A 63 -23.68 7.55 -7.16
N GLN A 64 -23.74 8.81 -7.54
CA GLN A 64 -23.38 9.30 -8.87
C GLN A 64 -22.48 10.54 -8.78
N PRO A 65 -21.19 10.45 -9.16
CA PRO A 65 -20.31 11.61 -9.25
C PRO A 65 -20.73 12.54 -10.40
N TYR A 66 -20.36 13.82 -10.29
CA TYR A 66 -20.59 14.83 -11.34
C TYR A 66 -19.55 14.77 -12.46
N THR A 67 -18.35 14.26 -12.15
CA THR A 67 -17.22 14.20 -13.08
C THR A 67 -16.68 12.79 -13.19
N ASN A 68 -15.77 12.56 -14.15
CA ASN A 68 -15.07 11.28 -14.30
C ASN A 68 -14.00 11.06 -13.21
N ASN A 69 -13.58 12.10 -12.50
CA ASN A 69 -12.62 12.01 -11.39
C ASN A 69 -13.31 12.33 -10.06
N ARG A 70 -13.97 11.33 -9.50
CA ARG A 70 -14.70 11.47 -8.24
C ARG A 70 -13.85 11.90 -7.04
N MET A 71 -12.52 11.74 -7.11
CA MET A 71 -11.61 12.20 -6.06
C MET A 71 -11.45 13.73 -6.04
N GLU A 72 -11.84 14.42 -7.10
CA GLU A 72 -11.85 15.88 -7.17
C GLU A 72 -13.16 16.50 -6.67
N GLU A 73 -14.11 15.69 -6.29
CA GLU A 73 -15.42 16.11 -5.76
C GLU A 73 -15.52 15.83 -4.27
N PHE A 74 -16.31 16.63 -3.56
CA PHE A 74 -16.67 16.31 -2.19
C PHE A 74 -17.64 15.13 -2.17
N ALA A 75 -17.36 14.17 -1.27
CA ALA A 75 -18.28 13.09 -0.95
C ALA A 75 -18.73 13.20 0.51
N SER A 76 -20.02 13.03 0.76
CA SER A 76 -20.59 13.09 2.10
C SER A 76 -20.03 11.97 3.00
N SER A 77 -19.72 12.32 4.24
CA SER A 77 -19.33 11.33 5.26
C SER A 77 -20.49 10.51 5.83
N GLY A 78 -21.75 10.85 5.51
CA GLY A 78 -22.91 10.27 6.19
C GLY A 78 -23.32 11.02 7.46
N THR A 79 -22.75 12.22 7.68
CA THR A 79 -23.14 13.15 8.75
C THR A 79 -23.85 14.35 8.14
N TYR A 80 -24.99 14.72 8.72
CA TYR A 80 -25.88 15.72 8.18
C TYR A 80 -26.40 16.65 9.29
N TYR A 81 -26.08 17.94 9.18
CA TYR A 81 -26.55 18.97 10.12
C TYR A 81 -27.73 19.72 9.56
N PHE A 82 -28.76 19.93 10.39
CA PHE A 82 -29.91 20.80 10.14
C PHE A 82 -30.04 21.85 11.27
N SER A 83 -30.26 23.09 10.94
CA SER A 83 -30.36 24.19 11.90
C SER A 83 -31.55 24.03 12.85
N SER A 84 -32.59 23.26 12.48
CA SER A 84 -33.71 22.92 13.35
C SER A 84 -34.36 21.58 13.02
N ALA A 85 -35.02 20.99 14.02
CA ALA A 85 -35.81 19.76 13.85
C ALA A 85 -36.96 19.95 12.87
N LYS A 86 -37.59 21.16 12.88
CA LYS A 86 -38.69 21.51 11.96
C LYS A 86 -38.18 21.49 10.51
N LEU A 87 -37.04 22.15 10.24
CA LEU A 87 -36.43 22.17 8.90
C LEU A 87 -36.14 20.78 8.39
N MET A 88 -35.56 19.92 9.24
CA MET A 88 -35.28 18.53 8.91
C MET A 88 -36.53 17.74 8.57
N GLY A 89 -37.56 17.83 9.43
CA GLY A 89 -38.83 17.12 9.23
C GLY A 89 -39.56 17.56 7.96
N ASP A 90 -39.59 18.88 7.68
CA ASP A 90 -40.15 19.43 6.45
C ASP A 90 -39.40 18.96 5.20
N ALA A 91 -38.05 18.91 5.26
CA ALA A 91 -37.19 18.40 4.19
C ALA A 91 -37.45 16.93 3.90
N PHE A 92 -37.52 16.10 4.93
CA PHE A 92 -37.79 14.66 4.77
C PHE A 92 -39.16 14.40 4.16
N LYS A 93 -40.20 15.14 4.64
CA LYS A 93 -41.54 15.04 4.09
C LYS A 93 -41.58 15.39 2.61
N LYS A 94 -40.95 16.50 2.20
CA LYS A 94 -40.86 16.92 0.79
C LYS A 94 -40.11 15.91 -0.07
N THR A 95 -39.02 15.34 0.46
CA THR A 95 -38.23 14.29 -0.23
C THR A 95 -39.11 13.07 -0.52
N MET A 96 -39.91 12.63 0.44
CA MET A 96 -40.82 11.51 0.27
C MET A 96 -41.99 11.84 -0.67
N GLU A 97 -42.63 13.01 -0.50
CA GLU A 97 -43.74 13.47 -1.37
C GLU A 97 -43.28 13.61 -2.84
N SER A 98 -42.05 14.06 -3.06
CA SER A 98 -41.47 14.20 -4.41
C SER A 98 -40.83 12.90 -4.94
N ASN A 99 -40.94 11.81 -4.19
CA ASN A 99 -40.36 10.51 -4.52
C ASN A 99 -38.86 10.57 -4.89
N LEU A 100 -38.10 11.44 -4.21
CA LEU A 100 -36.66 11.57 -4.40
C LEU A 100 -35.92 10.40 -3.72
N ASN A 101 -35.69 9.35 -4.47
CA ASN A 101 -35.04 8.12 -3.99
C ASN A 101 -34.03 7.59 -5.02
N VAL A 102 -33.17 6.67 -4.59
CA VAL A 102 -32.26 5.90 -5.47
C VAL A 102 -32.47 4.42 -5.18
N GLY A 103 -32.85 3.67 -6.21
CA GLY A 103 -33.13 2.24 -6.07
C GLY A 103 -34.29 1.89 -5.12
N GLY A 104 -35.24 2.84 -4.90
CA GLY A 104 -36.36 2.68 -3.97
C GLY A 104 -36.03 3.06 -2.52
N GLU A 105 -34.82 3.52 -2.24
CA GLU A 105 -34.37 3.94 -0.91
C GLU A 105 -34.31 5.48 -0.81
N PHE A 106 -34.82 6.03 0.30
CA PHE A 106 -34.72 7.44 0.63
C PHE A 106 -33.45 7.70 1.46
N TYR A 107 -32.55 8.50 0.91
CA TYR A 107 -31.29 8.87 1.57
C TYR A 107 -31.41 10.25 2.25
N VAL A 108 -30.78 10.41 3.41
CA VAL A 108 -30.74 11.69 4.13
C VAL A 108 -30.06 12.78 3.29
N SER A 109 -29.07 12.42 2.49
CA SER A 109 -28.39 13.31 1.54
C SER A 109 -29.38 14.01 0.58
N LEU A 110 -30.37 13.28 0.07
CA LEU A 110 -31.35 13.80 -0.87
C LEU A 110 -32.34 14.80 -0.24
N ALA A 111 -32.45 14.82 1.09
CA ALA A 111 -33.29 15.79 1.77
C ALA A 111 -32.80 17.25 1.66
N TYR A 112 -31.55 17.43 1.23
CA TYR A 112 -31.01 18.76 0.94
C TYR A 112 -31.49 19.32 -0.41
N LYS A 113 -31.91 18.48 -1.37
CA LYS A 113 -32.42 18.98 -2.67
C LYS A 113 -33.62 19.94 -2.53
N PRO A 114 -34.70 19.59 -1.82
CA PRO A 114 -35.80 20.52 -1.62
C PRO A 114 -35.38 21.79 -0.84
N LEU A 115 -34.42 21.69 0.09
CA LEU A 115 -33.89 22.86 0.79
C LEU A 115 -33.15 23.81 -0.15
N LEU A 116 -32.30 23.27 -1.03
CA LEU A 116 -31.58 24.05 -2.05
C LEU A 116 -32.56 24.74 -3.02
N GLN A 117 -33.61 24.03 -3.45
CA GLN A 117 -34.68 24.61 -4.29
C GLN A 117 -35.45 25.78 -3.60
N GLU A 118 -35.51 25.76 -2.29
CA GLU A 118 -36.10 26.84 -1.47
C GLU A 118 -35.12 27.98 -1.16
N GLY A 119 -33.92 27.95 -1.71
CA GLY A 119 -32.89 28.97 -1.49
C GLY A 119 -32.22 28.89 -0.13
N LYS A 120 -32.31 27.73 0.57
CA LYS A 120 -31.65 27.52 1.84
C LYS A 120 -30.12 27.40 1.63
N LYS A 121 -29.38 27.92 2.59
CA LYS A 121 -27.91 27.90 2.57
C LYS A 121 -27.36 26.61 3.19
N ILE A 122 -26.80 25.74 2.39
CA ILE A 122 -26.20 24.48 2.84
C ILE A 122 -24.71 24.57 2.64
N ALA A 123 -23.94 24.39 3.72
CA ALA A 123 -22.47 24.48 3.69
C ALA A 123 -21.80 23.11 3.58
N VAL A 124 -20.61 23.06 2.94
CA VAL A 124 -19.69 21.93 3.05
C VAL A 124 -18.74 22.20 4.20
N TYR A 125 -18.59 21.23 5.12
CA TYR A 125 -17.53 21.23 6.13
C TYR A 125 -16.44 20.22 5.72
N PRO A 126 -15.25 20.67 5.32
CA PRO A 126 -14.21 19.76 4.83
C PRO A 126 -13.66 18.86 5.94
N LEU A 127 -13.61 17.56 5.66
CA LEU A 127 -12.95 16.56 6.49
C LEU A 127 -11.62 16.13 5.87
N GLN A 128 -10.61 15.93 6.71
CA GLN A 128 -9.32 15.48 6.24
C GLN A 128 -9.26 13.97 5.99
N HIS A 129 -9.80 13.17 6.92
CA HIS A 129 -9.83 11.72 6.84
C HIS A 129 -11.23 11.21 7.12
N PHE A 130 -11.66 10.28 6.29
CA PHE A 130 -12.90 9.55 6.42
C PHE A 130 -12.63 8.06 6.31
N MET A 131 -12.88 7.31 7.37
CA MET A 131 -12.62 5.89 7.48
C MET A 131 -13.94 5.13 7.33
N GLN A 132 -14.12 4.48 6.21
CA GLN A 132 -15.30 3.71 5.86
C GLN A 132 -15.29 2.32 6.52
N TRP A 133 -16.44 1.90 7.06
CA TRP A 133 -16.65 0.57 7.65
C TRP A 133 -17.97 -0.07 7.19
N GLY A 134 -18.66 0.53 6.24
CA GLY A 134 -20.01 0.13 5.81
C GLY A 134 -20.04 -1.13 4.95
N THR A 135 -18.88 -1.63 4.48
CA THR A 135 -18.79 -2.93 3.81
C THR A 135 -17.81 -3.85 4.55
N PRO A 136 -17.97 -5.20 4.44
CA PRO A 136 -17.01 -6.14 5.00
C PRO A 136 -15.58 -5.90 4.51
N GLU A 137 -15.42 -5.54 3.25
CA GLU A 137 -14.15 -5.26 2.60
C GLU A 137 -13.46 -4.04 3.21
N ASP A 138 -14.19 -2.93 3.39
CA ASP A 138 -13.66 -1.70 3.99
C ASP A 138 -13.28 -1.91 5.45
N LEU A 139 -14.11 -2.63 6.21
CA LEU A 139 -13.82 -2.99 7.60
C LEU A 139 -12.58 -3.87 7.70
N THR A 140 -12.44 -4.85 6.81
CA THR A 140 -11.28 -5.75 6.75
C THR A 140 -10.02 -4.96 6.41
N GLU A 141 -10.08 -4.03 5.45
CA GLU A 141 -8.96 -3.16 5.11
C GLU A 141 -8.51 -2.30 6.31
N TYR A 142 -9.46 -1.64 6.98
CA TYR A 142 -9.19 -0.88 8.20
C TYR A 142 -8.52 -1.74 9.28
N GLN A 143 -9.07 -2.92 9.56
CA GLN A 143 -8.54 -3.84 10.59
C GLN A 143 -7.13 -4.32 10.23
N SER A 144 -6.88 -4.66 8.97
CA SER A 144 -5.57 -5.08 8.47
C SER A 144 -4.53 -3.98 8.65
N TRP A 145 -4.83 -2.75 8.22
CA TRP A 145 -3.93 -1.61 8.41
C TRP A 145 -3.74 -1.25 9.88
N SER A 146 -4.80 -1.27 10.70
CA SER A 146 -4.68 -1.07 12.14
C SER A 146 -3.75 -2.10 12.80
N LYS A 147 -3.88 -3.38 12.42
CA LYS A 147 -2.97 -4.45 12.88
C LYS A 147 -1.54 -4.17 12.45
N THR A 148 -1.33 -3.82 11.20
CA THR A 148 -0.01 -3.50 10.63
C THR A 148 0.65 -2.35 11.40
N PHE A 149 -0.04 -1.22 11.58
CA PHE A 149 0.51 -0.06 12.28
C PHE A 149 0.74 -0.31 13.79
N LYS A 150 -0.05 -1.19 14.43
CA LYS A 150 0.24 -1.67 15.79
C LYS A 150 1.48 -2.56 15.82
N ARG A 151 1.66 -3.42 14.83
CA ARG A 151 2.81 -4.33 14.72
C ARG A 151 4.11 -3.57 14.48
N LEU A 152 4.07 -2.44 13.74
CA LEU A 152 5.22 -1.54 13.52
C LEU A 152 5.81 -0.96 14.81
N LEU A 153 5.01 -0.86 15.88
CA LEU A 153 5.48 -0.38 17.19
C LEU A 153 6.14 -1.45 18.04
N GLN A 154 6.05 -2.70 17.63
CA GLN A 154 6.61 -3.81 18.42
C GLN A 154 8.06 -4.04 18.01
N ALA A 155 8.93 -4.15 19.01
CA ALA A 155 10.30 -4.59 18.76
C ALA A 155 10.28 -6.01 18.16
N PRO A 156 11.24 -6.34 17.30
CA PRO A 156 11.43 -7.71 16.82
C PRO A 156 11.63 -8.69 17.99
N SER A 157 11.13 -9.92 17.83
CA SER A 157 11.22 -10.98 18.86
C SER A 157 12.67 -11.34 19.19
N SER A 158 13.54 -11.31 18.16
CA SER A 158 14.95 -11.68 18.29
C SER A 158 15.83 -10.83 17.37
N ARG A 159 17.13 -10.89 17.54
CA ARG A 159 18.13 -10.34 16.63
C ARG A 159 18.61 -11.43 15.70
N LEU A 160 18.47 -11.22 14.39
CA LEU A 160 19.12 -12.06 13.39
C LEU A 160 20.58 -11.63 13.26
N GLU A 161 21.45 -12.61 13.05
CA GLU A 161 22.84 -12.35 12.72
C GLU A 161 22.99 -11.89 11.26
N ASP A 162 24.01 -11.07 10.99
CA ASP A 162 24.38 -10.71 9.63
C ASP A 162 24.93 -11.93 8.91
N CYS A 163 24.16 -12.52 8.02
CA CYS A 163 24.55 -13.71 7.29
C CYS A 163 24.14 -13.66 5.82
N GLY A 164 24.91 -14.34 4.97
CA GLY A 164 24.59 -14.51 3.57
C GLY A 164 24.61 -13.22 2.76
N SER A 165 23.82 -13.21 1.72
CA SER A 165 23.81 -12.18 0.70
C SER A 165 22.40 -11.71 0.38
N LEU A 166 22.30 -10.44 0.01
CA LEU A 166 21.07 -9.80 -0.47
C LEU A 166 21.28 -9.26 -1.88
N VAL A 167 20.41 -9.61 -2.79
CA VAL A 167 20.39 -9.09 -4.17
C VAL A 167 19.09 -8.38 -4.44
N ILE A 168 19.16 -7.09 -4.80
CA ILE A 168 17.99 -6.27 -5.12
C ILE A 168 18.02 -5.84 -6.58
N PRO A 169 17.22 -6.44 -7.46
CA PRO A 169 17.06 -6.04 -8.84
C PRO A 169 16.23 -4.76 -8.94
N MET A 170 16.86 -3.64 -9.33
CA MET A 170 16.23 -2.32 -9.44
C MET A 170 16.33 -1.72 -10.85
N ALA A 171 16.44 -2.55 -11.90
CA ALA A 171 16.58 -2.10 -13.28
C ALA A 171 15.25 -1.82 -14.02
N GLY A 172 14.12 -1.85 -13.32
CA GLY A 172 12.81 -1.56 -13.90
C GLY A 172 12.57 -0.06 -14.20
N LEU A 173 11.64 0.23 -15.11
CA LEU A 173 11.31 1.62 -15.51
C LEU A 173 10.53 2.41 -14.46
N GLY A 174 9.84 1.76 -13.54
CA GLY A 174 8.92 2.44 -12.61
C GLY A 174 7.75 3.14 -13.30
N LYS A 175 7.36 2.68 -14.49
CA LYS A 175 6.43 3.34 -15.42
C LYS A 175 5.15 3.84 -14.76
N ARG A 176 4.53 3.08 -13.86
CA ARG A 176 3.29 3.46 -13.19
C ARG A 176 3.41 4.78 -12.42
N PHE A 177 4.55 5.02 -11.78
CA PHE A 177 4.81 6.27 -11.07
C PHE A 177 5.10 7.41 -12.03
N ALA A 178 5.89 7.17 -13.08
CA ALA A 178 6.16 8.17 -14.11
C ALA A 178 4.88 8.60 -14.84
N ASP A 179 3.99 7.67 -15.16
CA ASP A 179 2.69 7.93 -15.82
C ASP A 179 1.76 8.80 -14.93
N GLU A 180 1.89 8.74 -13.60
CA GLU A 180 1.16 9.60 -12.65
C GLU A 180 1.93 10.90 -12.28
N GLY A 181 3.03 11.21 -12.95
CA GLY A 181 3.75 12.47 -12.80
C GLY A 181 4.74 12.53 -11.64
N TYR A 182 5.12 11.41 -11.04
CA TYR A 182 6.17 11.42 -10.03
C TYR A 182 7.51 11.82 -10.64
N ALA A 183 8.15 12.84 -10.08
CA ALA A 183 9.42 13.39 -10.57
C ALA A 183 10.62 12.48 -10.29
N LEU A 184 10.55 11.69 -9.21
CA LEU A 184 11.61 10.79 -8.80
C LEU A 184 11.39 9.39 -9.38
N THR A 185 12.50 8.70 -9.69
CA THR A 185 12.44 7.27 -10.03
C THR A 185 11.99 6.44 -8.82
N LYS A 186 11.35 5.31 -9.07
CA LYS A 186 10.71 4.49 -8.04
C LYS A 186 11.59 4.20 -6.82
N PRO A 187 12.87 3.79 -6.91
CA PRO A 187 13.72 3.56 -5.74
C PRO A 187 13.95 4.78 -4.85
N LEU A 188 13.85 5.99 -5.41
CA LEU A 188 14.06 7.26 -4.71
C LEU A 188 12.78 7.88 -4.15
N ILE A 189 11.60 7.42 -4.57
CA ILE A 189 10.32 7.96 -4.07
C ILE A 189 10.27 7.80 -2.54
N PRO A 190 9.97 8.87 -1.79
CA PRO A 190 9.98 8.80 -0.33
C PRO A 190 8.85 7.94 0.23
N VAL A 191 9.18 7.04 1.14
CA VAL A 191 8.27 6.35 2.04
C VAL A 191 8.62 6.79 3.45
N SER A 192 7.74 7.48 4.13
CA SER A 192 8.03 8.10 5.44
C SER A 192 9.30 8.96 5.43
N CYS A 193 9.51 9.72 4.34
CA CYS A 193 10.69 10.56 4.06
C CYS A 193 12.02 9.81 3.87
N ARG A 194 12.02 8.50 3.74
CA ARG A 194 13.20 7.69 3.38
C ARG A 194 13.04 7.15 1.96
N PRO A 195 14.08 7.07 1.12
CA PRO A 195 13.99 6.44 -0.19
C PRO A 195 13.35 5.04 -0.12
N MET A 196 12.38 4.76 -0.99
CA MET A 196 11.60 3.52 -1.01
C MET A 196 12.49 2.27 -0.96
N ALA A 197 13.56 2.24 -1.76
CA ALA A 197 14.50 1.12 -1.77
C ALA A 197 15.16 0.91 -0.40
N LEU A 198 15.64 1.98 0.25
CA LEU A 198 16.25 1.88 1.58
C LEU A 198 15.24 1.48 2.66
N GLN A 199 14.00 1.91 2.53
CA GLN A 199 12.92 1.51 3.43
C GLN A 199 12.63 0.02 3.29
N ALA A 200 12.54 -0.49 2.05
CA ALA A 200 12.31 -1.90 1.76
C ALA A 200 13.47 -2.79 2.26
N ILE A 201 14.70 -2.42 1.95
CA ILE A 201 15.90 -3.17 2.37
C ILE A 201 16.02 -3.24 3.90
N GLY A 202 15.67 -2.15 4.59
CA GLY A 202 15.75 -2.08 6.05
C GLY A 202 14.81 -3.03 6.81
N ASP A 203 13.77 -3.53 6.16
CA ASP A 203 12.83 -4.51 6.73
C ASP A 203 13.28 -5.98 6.54
N LEU A 204 14.27 -6.23 5.67
CA LEU A 204 14.76 -7.58 5.35
C LEU A 204 15.72 -8.12 6.43
N PRO A 205 16.00 -9.42 6.43
CA PRO A 205 17.06 -9.98 7.27
C PRO A 205 18.39 -9.28 6.99
N PRO A 206 19.18 -8.98 8.03
CA PRO A 206 20.48 -8.38 7.83
C PRO A 206 21.38 -9.33 7.02
N SER A 207 22.16 -8.77 6.10
CA SER A 207 23.03 -9.53 5.21
C SER A 207 24.46 -9.00 5.24
N LYS A 208 25.44 -9.91 5.15
CA LYS A 208 26.85 -9.55 5.12
C LYS A 208 27.24 -8.90 3.79
N ASN A 209 26.69 -9.40 2.69
CA ASN A 209 27.00 -8.94 1.33
C ASN A 209 25.72 -8.41 0.68
N GLN A 210 25.79 -7.24 0.03
CA GLN A 210 24.66 -6.66 -0.69
C GLN A 210 25.03 -6.36 -2.15
N SER A 211 24.13 -6.69 -3.07
CA SER A 211 24.23 -6.35 -4.49
C SER A 211 22.99 -5.63 -4.97
N PHE A 212 23.19 -4.48 -5.60
CA PHE A 212 22.16 -3.64 -6.17
C PHE A 212 22.38 -3.50 -7.67
N VAL A 213 21.38 -3.88 -8.46
CA VAL A 213 21.46 -3.78 -9.91
C VAL A 213 20.60 -2.61 -10.39
N LEU A 214 21.24 -1.59 -10.94
CA LEU A 214 20.61 -0.36 -11.40
C LEU A 214 20.77 -0.20 -12.92
N ARG A 215 19.93 0.64 -13.54
CA ARG A 215 20.15 1.03 -14.93
C ARG A 215 21.04 2.26 -15.01
N ALA A 216 21.99 2.25 -15.95
CA ALA A 216 22.88 3.39 -16.21
C ALA A 216 22.13 4.65 -16.70
N ASP A 217 20.96 4.48 -17.35
CA ASP A 217 20.10 5.56 -17.82
C ASP A 217 19.00 5.98 -16.84
N MET A 218 19.08 5.50 -15.57
CA MET A 218 18.06 5.81 -14.56
C MET A 218 18.13 7.29 -14.15
N PRO A 219 17.03 8.05 -14.24
CA PRO A 219 17.00 9.40 -13.69
C PRO A 219 17.30 9.39 -12.19
N GLY A 220 18.23 10.23 -11.73
CA GLY A 220 18.65 10.27 -10.33
C GLY A 220 19.59 9.15 -9.90
N LEU A 221 20.29 8.50 -10.86
CA LEU A 221 21.25 7.42 -10.58
C LEU A 221 22.26 7.79 -9.48
N GLU A 222 22.91 8.94 -9.59
CA GLU A 222 23.90 9.40 -8.60
C GLU A 222 23.31 9.49 -7.17
N ALA A 223 22.06 9.95 -7.06
CA ALA A 223 21.41 10.10 -5.76
C ALA A 223 21.07 8.73 -5.12
N ILE A 224 20.66 7.73 -5.91
CA ILE A 224 20.41 6.38 -5.38
C ILE A 224 21.72 5.67 -5.04
N GLU A 225 22.76 5.83 -5.84
CA GLU A 225 24.11 5.29 -5.55
C GLU A 225 24.66 5.88 -4.25
N GLU A 226 24.59 7.20 -4.08
CA GLU A 226 25.02 7.89 -2.83
C GLU A 226 24.22 7.37 -1.61
N ALA A 227 22.91 7.25 -1.73
CA ALA A 227 22.05 6.77 -0.66
C ALA A 227 22.36 5.30 -0.27
N LEU A 228 22.61 4.44 -1.25
CA LEU A 228 22.98 3.07 -1.04
C LEU A 228 24.36 2.94 -0.40
N LEU A 229 25.38 3.63 -0.92
CA LEU A 229 26.77 3.62 -0.39
C LEU A 229 26.84 4.23 1.02
N THR A 230 26.04 5.24 1.31
CA THR A 230 25.97 5.82 2.65
C THR A 230 25.41 4.81 3.67
N THR A 231 24.40 4.02 3.27
CA THR A 231 23.76 3.05 4.16
C THR A 231 24.51 1.72 4.20
N TYR A 232 25.05 1.29 3.07
CA TYR A 232 25.78 0.01 2.87
C TYR A 232 27.14 0.27 2.22
N PRO A 233 28.16 0.72 2.97
CA PRO A 233 29.43 1.18 2.40
C PRO A 233 30.23 0.14 1.60
N HIS A 234 29.94 -1.15 1.82
CA HIS A 234 30.63 -2.27 1.18
C HIS A 234 29.75 -2.99 0.13
N CYS A 235 28.59 -2.39 -0.24
CA CYS A 235 27.73 -3.01 -1.23
C CYS A 235 28.36 -3.02 -2.64
N THR A 236 27.94 -3.98 -3.44
CA THR A 236 28.25 -4.04 -4.87
C THR A 236 27.13 -3.38 -5.65
N ILE A 237 27.45 -2.34 -6.42
CA ILE A 237 26.51 -1.71 -7.36
C ILE A 237 26.89 -2.12 -8.77
N THR A 238 25.92 -2.70 -9.51
CA THR A 238 26.11 -3.13 -10.90
C THR A 238 25.18 -2.32 -11.80
N LEU A 239 25.77 -1.67 -12.80
CA LEU A 239 25.01 -0.89 -13.78
C LEU A 239 24.75 -1.74 -15.03
N VAL A 240 23.48 -1.81 -15.44
CA VAL A 240 23.05 -2.36 -16.73
C VAL A 240 22.72 -1.24 -17.70
N PRO A 241 23.00 -1.39 -19.02
CA PRO A 241 22.83 -0.30 -19.96
C PRO A 241 21.36 0.12 -20.19
N GLY A 242 20.41 -0.77 -19.89
CA GLY A 242 18.98 -0.55 -20.08
C GLY A 242 18.16 -1.61 -19.36
N VAL A 243 16.88 -1.67 -19.67
CA VAL A 243 15.96 -2.66 -19.10
C VAL A 243 16.39 -4.06 -19.52
N THR A 244 16.48 -4.97 -18.55
CA THR A 244 16.78 -6.38 -18.81
C THR A 244 15.54 -7.13 -19.30
N GLU A 245 15.70 -8.39 -19.67
CA GLU A 245 14.57 -9.23 -20.10
C GLU A 245 13.64 -9.69 -18.96
N GLY A 246 13.82 -9.15 -17.76
CA GLY A 246 12.97 -9.39 -16.60
C GLY A 246 13.74 -9.47 -15.28
N GLN A 247 12.98 -9.57 -14.20
CA GLN A 247 13.52 -9.54 -12.84
C GLN A 247 14.52 -10.67 -12.58
N ALA A 248 14.29 -11.88 -13.11
CA ALA A 248 15.19 -13.02 -12.94
C ALA A 248 16.56 -12.77 -13.60
N CYS A 249 16.60 -12.16 -14.80
CA CYS A 249 17.86 -11.79 -15.45
C CYS A 249 18.63 -10.75 -14.64
N THR A 250 17.93 -9.74 -14.12
CA THR A 250 18.55 -8.70 -13.29
C THR A 250 19.11 -9.30 -11.99
N ALA A 251 18.37 -10.22 -11.37
CA ALA A 251 18.80 -10.93 -10.16
C ALA A 251 20.06 -11.77 -10.38
N LEU A 252 20.12 -12.48 -11.51
CA LEU A 252 21.30 -13.27 -11.88
C LEU A 252 22.55 -12.39 -12.06
N ILE A 253 22.41 -11.25 -12.74
CA ILE A 253 23.50 -10.27 -12.89
C ILE A 253 24.02 -9.80 -11.52
N GLY A 254 23.13 -9.55 -10.58
CA GLY A 254 23.50 -9.14 -9.22
C GLY A 254 24.20 -10.25 -8.43
N LEU A 255 23.80 -11.49 -8.60
CA LEU A 255 24.44 -12.66 -7.98
C LEU A 255 25.83 -12.89 -8.56
N ASP A 256 25.97 -12.90 -9.91
CA ASP A 256 27.26 -13.01 -10.60
C ASP A 256 28.26 -11.93 -10.18
N ALA A 257 27.77 -10.71 -9.92
CA ALA A 257 28.60 -9.60 -9.47
C ALA A 257 29.13 -9.83 -8.05
N LEU A 258 28.31 -10.36 -7.14
CA LEU A 258 28.76 -10.73 -5.79
C LEU A 258 29.81 -11.83 -5.83
N GLU A 259 29.63 -12.88 -6.64
CA GLU A 259 30.58 -14.00 -6.76
C GLU A 259 31.93 -13.53 -7.26
N LYS A 260 31.99 -12.55 -8.15
CA LYS A 260 33.23 -11.97 -8.66
C LYS A 260 34.01 -11.17 -7.60
N VAL A 261 33.32 -10.55 -6.66
CA VAL A 261 33.93 -9.72 -5.62
C VAL A 261 34.28 -10.54 -4.39
N ALA A 262 33.42 -11.48 -4.00
CA ALA A 262 33.54 -12.29 -2.78
C ALA A 262 34.27 -13.63 -3.05
N LEU A 263 35.42 -13.60 -3.69
CA LEU A 263 36.16 -14.78 -4.16
C LEU A 263 36.40 -15.91 -3.13
N THR A 264 36.33 -15.61 -1.84
CA THR A 264 36.59 -16.57 -0.75
C THR A 264 35.51 -16.55 0.34
N GLU A 265 34.47 -15.71 0.21
CA GLU A 265 33.43 -15.57 1.21
C GLU A 265 32.24 -16.51 0.93
N ASP A 266 31.65 -17.04 1.99
CA ASP A 266 30.40 -17.76 1.85
C ASP A 266 29.25 -16.77 1.60
N LEU A 267 28.64 -16.84 0.42
CA LEU A 267 27.52 -16.01 0.00
C LEU A 267 26.16 -16.54 0.53
N ASN A 268 26.15 -17.71 1.15
CA ASN A 268 24.91 -18.38 1.56
C ASN A 268 24.41 -17.91 2.94
N PRO A 269 23.08 -17.84 3.14
CA PRO A 269 22.04 -17.94 2.12
C PRO A 269 21.99 -16.72 1.20
N VAL A 270 21.38 -16.85 0.02
CA VAL A 270 21.14 -15.72 -0.90
C VAL A 270 19.67 -15.35 -0.89
N THR A 271 19.36 -14.11 -0.54
CA THR A 271 18.00 -13.56 -0.58
C THR A 271 17.88 -12.58 -1.74
N PHE A 272 16.91 -12.82 -2.61
CA PHE A 272 16.44 -11.85 -3.60
C PHE A 272 15.21 -11.15 -3.07
N SER A 273 15.09 -9.84 -3.27
CA SER A 273 13.91 -9.10 -2.86
C SER A 273 13.60 -7.93 -3.78
N ALA A 274 12.38 -7.40 -3.68
CA ALA A 274 11.97 -6.20 -4.37
C ALA A 274 12.38 -4.93 -3.58
N CYS A 275 12.40 -3.79 -4.25
CA CYS A 275 12.72 -2.48 -3.65
C CYS A 275 11.49 -1.65 -3.29
N ASP A 276 10.29 -2.22 -3.33
CA ASP A 276 9.01 -1.49 -3.32
C ASP A 276 7.97 -2.03 -2.34
N ASN A 277 8.42 -2.75 -1.33
CA ASN A 277 7.56 -3.23 -0.26
C ASN A 277 8.30 -3.32 1.08
N GLY A 278 7.58 -3.04 2.15
CA GLY A 278 8.00 -3.34 3.51
C GLY A 278 7.45 -4.68 3.97
N VAL A 279 8.11 -5.27 4.95
CA VAL A 279 7.72 -6.56 5.52
C VAL A 279 7.96 -6.61 7.02
N LEU A 280 7.00 -7.19 7.75
CA LEU A 280 7.20 -7.58 9.14
C LEU A 280 7.02 -9.10 9.23
N PHE A 281 7.94 -9.76 9.92
CA PHE A 281 7.96 -11.21 9.95
C PHE A 281 8.46 -11.75 11.30
N ASP A 282 8.12 -13.00 11.60
CA ASP A 282 8.64 -13.77 12.72
C ASP A 282 10.08 -14.17 12.44
N ARG A 283 11.03 -13.55 13.16
CA ARG A 283 12.47 -13.81 13.00
C ARG A 283 12.87 -15.20 13.45
N ASP A 284 12.25 -15.70 14.51
CA ASP A 284 12.54 -17.04 15.03
C ASP A 284 12.03 -18.12 14.09
N GLY A 285 10.82 -17.91 13.52
CA GLY A 285 10.26 -18.77 12.48
C GLY A 285 11.09 -18.76 11.19
N TYR A 286 11.60 -17.61 10.77
CA TYR A 286 12.52 -17.53 9.62
C TYR A 286 13.83 -18.28 9.89
N GLN A 287 14.44 -18.08 11.05
CA GLN A 287 15.68 -18.79 11.44
C GLN A 287 15.47 -20.30 11.47
N ALA A 288 14.34 -20.76 12.04
CA ALA A 288 14.02 -22.18 12.05
C ALA A 288 13.94 -22.80 10.64
N LEU A 289 13.41 -22.05 9.67
CA LEU A 289 13.40 -22.49 8.25
C LEU A 289 14.79 -22.50 7.63
N LEU A 290 15.66 -21.56 7.99
CA LEU A 290 17.05 -21.56 7.54
C LEU A 290 17.81 -22.77 8.08
N ASP A 291 17.54 -23.16 9.33
CA ASP A 291 18.24 -24.27 10.00
C ASP A 291 17.69 -25.65 9.58
N ASP A 292 16.48 -25.72 9.00
CA ASP A 292 15.88 -26.99 8.58
C ASP A 292 16.61 -27.60 7.35
N PRO A 293 17.34 -28.71 7.51
CA PRO A 293 18.09 -29.31 6.42
C PRO A 293 17.21 -29.90 5.31
N GLN A 294 15.89 -29.96 5.54
CA GLN A 294 14.95 -30.46 4.57
C GLN A 294 14.39 -29.39 3.64
N ILE A 295 14.77 -28.13 3.81
CA ILE A 295 14.34 -27.00 2.99
C ILE A 295 15.54 -26.48 2.19
N ASP A 296 15.33 -26.21 0.91
CA ASP A 296 16.33 -25.64 0.01
C ASP A 296 16.04 -24.16 -0.25
N ILE A 297 14.75 -23.79 -0.38
CA ILE A 297 14.31 -22.45 -0.74
C ILE A 297 13.15 -22.03 0.17
N ILE A 298 13.22 -20.81 0.68
CA ILE A 298 12.15 -20.15 1.42
C ILE A 298 11.50 -19.12 0.49
N VAL A 299 10.21 -19.30 0.20
CA VAL A 299 9.43 -18.35 -0.59
C VAL A 299 8.56 -17.53 0.38
N TRP A 300 8.76 -16.23 0.37
CA TRP A 300 8.04 -15.34 1.27
C TRP A 300 6.68 -15.00 0.69
N GLY A 301 5.64 -15.18 1.49
CA GLY A 301 4.24 -14.98 1.08
C GLY A 301 3.40 -14.28 2.12
N ALA A 302 2.26 -13.77 1.67
CA ALA A 302 1.26 -13.13 2.52
C ALA A 302 -0.15 -13.54 2.11
N CYS A 303 -1.06 -13.68 3.09
CA CYS A 303 -2.47 -13.94 2.87
C CYS A 303 -3.33 -12.69 3.12
N GLY A 304 -4.52 -12.63 2.49
CA GLY A 304 -5.52 -11.62 2.79
C GLY A 304 -5.15 -10.18 2.41
N HIS A 305 -4.20 -9.99 1.50
CA HIS A 305 -3.80 -8.65 1.05
C HIS A 305 -4.90 -8.02 0.19
N THR A 306 -5.40 -6.83 0.58
CA THR A 306 -6.57 -6.17 -0.04
C THR A 306 -6.42 -5.97 -1.54
N ASN A 307 -5.23 -5.57 -2.02
CA ASN A 307 -5.01 -5.38 -3.45
C ASN A 307 -4.92 -6.71 -4.22
N ALA A 308 -4.54 -7.81 -3.58
CA ALA A 308 -4.60 -9.14 -4.19
C ALA A 308 -6.06 -9.61 -4.37
N ILE A 309 -6.95 -9.22 -3.48
CA ILE A 309 -8.39 -9.46 -3.63
C ILE A 309 -8.98 -8.60 -4.76
N ARG A 310 -8.61 -7.32 -4.82
CA ARG A 310 -9.13 -6.36 -5.82
C ARG A 310 -8.58 -6.60 -7.24
N ARG A 311 -7.31 -7.01 -7.36
CA ARG A 311 -6.59 -7.20 -8.63
C ARG A 311 -5.74 -8.46 -8.61
N PRO A 312 -6.36 -9.63 -8.55
CA PRO A 312 -5.66 -10.90 -8.35
C PRO A 312 -4.66 -11.23 -9.47
N GLU A 313 -4.88 -10.73 -10.69
CA GLU A 313 -3.99 -10.90 -11.84
C GLU A 313 -2.65 -10.16 -11.73
N MET A 314 -2.48 -9.33 -10.69
CA MET A 314 -1.23 -8.60 -10.47
C MET A 314 -0.17 -9.39 -9.72
N PHE A 315 -0.55 -10.49 -9.06
CA PHE A 315 0.30 -11.23 -8.13
C PHE A 315 0.70 -12.62 -8.65
N GLY A 316 1.78 -13.16 -8.08
CA GLY A 316 2.08 -14.57 -8.10
C GLY A 316 1.37 -15.27 -6.92
N TRP A 317 0.81 -16.45 -7.14
CA TRP A 317 0.02 -17.19 -6.16
C TRP A 317 0.70 -18.49 -5.78
N ILE A 318 0.78 -18.77 -4.49
CA ILE A 318 1.51 -19.92 -3.96
C ILE A 318 0.51 -21.06 -3.71
N ASN A 319 0.63 -22.13 -4.50
CA ASN A 319 -0.07 -23.38 -4.22
C ASN A 319 0.84 -24.26 -3.36
N SER A 320 0.43 -24.52 -2.13
CA SER A 320 1.20 -25.33 -1.18
C SER A 320 0.33 -26.33 -0.43
N ASP A 321 0.94 -27.45 -0.02
CA ASP A 321 0.37 -28.41 0.89
C ASP A 321 1.22 -28.45 2.17
N ASN A 322 0.57 -28.20 3.30
CA ASN A 322 1.24 -28.09 4.62
C ASN A 322 2.51 -27.18 4.58
N GLY A 323 2.43 -26.09 3.76
CA GLY A 323 3.50 -25.12 3.53
C GLY A 323 4.61 -25.58 2.59
N LEU A 324 4.63 -26.84 2.11
CA LEU A 324 5.50 -27.27 1.03
C LEU A 324 4.89 -26.84 -0.31
N ILE A 325 5.64 -26.05 -1.08
CA ILE A 325 5.15 -25.45 -2.32
C ILE A 325 5.11 -26.50 -3.42
N GLN A 326 3.96 -26.62 -4.07
CA GLN A 326 3.74 -27.48 -5.21
C GLN A 326 3.99 -26.76 -6.53
N ASN A 327 3.57 -25.51 -6.61
CA ASN A 327 3.83 -24.62 -7.74
C ASN A 327 3.50 -23.14 -7.39
N ILE A 328 4.06 -22.24 -8.18
CA ILE A 328 3.67 -20.81 -8.20
C ILE A 328 2.86 -20.56 -9.48
N SER A 329 1.64 -20.02 -9.32
CA SER A 329 0.79 -19.54 -10.40
C SER A 329 1.03 -18.04 -10.62
N VAL A 330 1.83 -17.70 -11.62
CA VAL A 330 2.23 -16.30 -11.87
C VAL A 330 1.16 -15.59 -12.68
N LYS A 331 0.65 -14.47 -12.17
CA LYS A 331 -0.39 -13.63 -12.81
C LYS A 331 -1.74 -14.33 -13.05
N THR A 332 -1.95 -15.49 -12.45
CA THR A 332 -3.21 -16.24 -12.54
C THR A 332 -3.61 -16.64 -11.13
N PRO A 333 -4.73 -16.10 -10.61
CA PRO A 333 -5.17 -16.39 -9.26
C PRO A 333 -5.56 -17.86 -9.08
N LEU A 334 -5.43 -18.34 -7.85
CA LEU A 334 -6.01 -19.60 -7.40
C LEU A 334 -7.51 -19.42 -7.10
N GLY A 335 -8.13 -20.37 -6.41
CA GLY A 335 -9.58 -20.37 -6.20
C GLY A 335 -10.11 -19.32 -5.25
N SER A 336 -9.31 -18.84 -4.30
CA SER A 336 -9.77 -18.00 -3.18
C SER A 336 -8.79 -16.86 -2.84
N PRO A 337 -8.77 -15.76 -3.61
CA PRO A 337 -7.82 -14.65 -3.41
C PRO A 337 -7.80 -14.03 -2.01
N ALA A 338 -8.86 -14.20 -1.23
CA ALA A 338 -8.94 -13.70 0.15
C ALA A 338 -8.10 -14.52 1.16
N ILE A 339 -7.80 -15.79 0.85
CA ILE A 339 -7.10 -16.72 1.74
C ILE A 339 -5.88 -17.37 1.10
N ASP A 340 -5.82 -17.43 -0.23
CA ASP A 340 -4.67 -18.00 -0.93
C ASP A 340 -3.45 -17.10 -0.74
N PRO A 341 -2.26 -17.66 -0.46
CA PRO A 341 -1.05 -16.87 -0.28
C PRO A 341 -0.51 -16.33 -1.60
N ILE A 342 -0.13 -15.06 -1.58
CA ILE A 342 0.59 -14.40 -2.68
C ILE A 342 2.09 -14.39 -2.43
N VAL A 343 2.88 -14.37 -3.51
CA VAL A 343 4.31 -14.09 -3.45
C VAL A 343 4.52 -12.59 -3.20
N ILE A 344 5.38 -12.24 -2.23
CA ILE A 344 5.70 -10.83 -1.93
C ILE A 344 6.96 -10.32 -2.63
N GLY A 345 7.52 -11.11 -3.57
CA GLY A 345 8.74 -10.76 -4.31
C GLY A 345 10.04 -11.01 -3.56
N THR A 346 10.01 -11.75 -2.45
CA THR A 346 11.18 -12.12 -1.66
C THR A 346 11.37 -13.63 -1.67
N PHE A 347 12.63 -14.08 -1.93
CA PHE A 347 13.01 -15.48 -2.05
C PHE A 347 14.37 -15.69 -1.40
N THR A 348 14.49 -16.66 -0.48
CA THR A 348 15.77 -17.02 0.13
C THR A 348 16.19 -18.41 -0.32
N PHE A 349 17.27 -18.51 -1.09
CA PHE A 349 17.92 -19.74 -1.48
C PHE A 349 19.01 -20.06 -0.46
N LYS A 350 19.01 -21.25 0.09
CA LYS A 350 20.06 -21.63 1.07
C LYS A 350 21.44 -21.75 0.45
N LYS A 351 21.50 -21.97 -0.87
CA LYS A 351 22.78 -22.02 -1.61
C LYS A 351 22.67 -21.18 -2.87
N ASN A 352 23.72 -20.39 -3.16
CA ASN A 352 23.81 -19.59 -4.39
C ASN A 352 23.73 -20.49 -5.66
N THR A 353 24.30 -21.68 -5.62
CA THR A 353 24.24 -22.67 -6.72
C THR A 353 22.81 -23.12 -7.04
N GLN A 354 21.91 -23.17 -6.04
CA GLN A 354 20.49 -23.46 -6.25
C GLN A 354 19.78 -22.31 -6.96
N ALA A 355 20.14 -21.06 -6.61
CA ALA A 355 19.61 -19.87 -7.26
C ALA A 355 20.02 -19.82 -8.75
N HIS A 356 21.31 -20.04 -9.04
CA HIS A 356 21.80 -20.15 -10.42
C HIS A 356 21.04 -21.22 -11.19
N ALA A 357 21.01 -22.46 -10.69
CA ALA A 357 20.37 -23.58 -11.38
C ALA A 357 18.88 -23.29 -11.68
N ALA A 358 18.13 -22.70 -10.74
CA ALA A 358 16.72 -22.40 -10.94
C ALA A 358 16.49 -21.28 -11.98
N ILE A 359 17.30 -20.21 -11.91
CA ILE A 359 17.17 -19.08 -12.86
C ILE A 359 17.63 -19.51 -14.25
N GLU A 360 18.77 -20.20 -14.38
CA GLU A 360 19.29 -20.70 -15.66
C GLU A 360 18.31 -21.67 -16.32
N SER A 361 17.67 -22.57 -15.54
CA SER A 361 16.62 -23.46 -16.05
C SER A 361 15.44 -22.69 -16.63
N LEU A 362 14.98 -21.63 -15.92
CA LEU A 362 13.92 -20.73 -16.41
C LEU A 362 14.32 -20.05 -17.75
N LEU A 363 15.56 -19.54 -17.84
CA LEU A 363 16.06 -18.88 -19.03
C LEU A 363 16.21 -19.87 -20.19
N ALA A 364 16.80 -21.03 -19.96
CA ALA A 364 17.05 -22.07 -20.98
C ALA A 364 15.76 -22.56 -21.65
N ARG A 365 14.66 -22.71 -20.88
CA ARG A 365 13.35 -23.09 -21.45
C ARG A 365 12.54 -21.91 -21.99
N ASN A 366 13.09 -20.68 -21.99
CA ASN A 366 12.39 -19.45 -22.38
C ASN A 366 11.06 -19.25 -21.63
N GLY A 367 11.06 -19.45 -20.31
CA GLY A 367 9.88 -19.46 -19.45
C GLY A 367 9.29 -18.08 -19.15
N ARG A 368 9.05 -17.27 -20.18
CA ARG A 368 8.51 -15.91 -20.09
C ARG A 368 7.02 -15.92 -19.77
N ILE A 369 6.61 -14.93 -19.02
CA ILE A 369 5.20 -14.58 -18.80
C ILE A 369 5.06 -13.11 -19.19
N ASN A 370 4.11 -12.80 -20.09
CA ASN A 370 3.94 -11.46 -20.66
C ASN A 370 5.24 -10.84 -21.23
N GLY A 371 6.12 -11.69 -21.78
CA GLY A 371 7.39 -11.27 -22.38
C GLY A 371 8.57 -11.13 -21.42
N GLU A 372 8.37 -11.29 -20.10
CA GLU A 372 9.39 -11.12 -19.07
C GLU A 372 9.71 -12.40 -18.30
N PHE A 373 10.93 -12.50 -17.78
CA PHE A 373 11.36 -13.56 -16.86
C PHE A 373 11.16 -13.09 -15.40
N PHE A 374 10.15 -13.67 -14.72
CA PHE A 374 9.88 -13.40 -13.32
C PHE A 374 10.63 -14.35 -12.38
N LEU A 375 11.10 -13.84 -11.24
CA LEU A 375 11.67 -14.69 -10.18
C LEU A 375 10.65 -15.67 -9.62
N ASP A 376 9.39 -15.30 -9.53
CA ASP A 376 8.29 -16.20 -9.15
C ASP A 376 8.28 -17.48 -9.99
N SER A 377 8.56 -17.34 -11.29
CA SER A 377 8.57 -18.47 -12.24
C SER A 377 9.73 -19.44 -12.01
N CYS A 378 10.89 -18.96 -11.52
CA CYS A 378 12.04 -19.84 -11.31
C CYS A 378 11.83 -20.82 -10.15
N ILE A 379 10.90 -20.57 -9.25
CA ILE A 379 10.53 -21.52 -8.19
C ILE A 379 9.95 -22.80 -8.77
N ASN A 380 9.14 -22.71 -9.84
CA ASN A 380 8.63 -23.88 -10.53
C ASN A 380 9.75 -24.71 -11.18
N ASP A 381 10.81 -24.04 -11.64
CA ASP A 381 11.99 -24.71 -12.19
C ASP A 381 12.83 -25.34 -11.07
N ALA A 382 12.98 -24.67 -9.93
CA ALA A 382 13.61 -25.22 -8.74
C ALA A 382 12.93 -26.51 -8.27
N ILE A 383 11.58 -26.53 -8.23
CA ILE A 383 10.82 -27.74 -7.87
C ILE A 383 11.09 -28.89 -8.86
N LYS A 384 11.14 -28.60 -10.16
CA LYS A 384 11.48 -29.60 -11.19
C LYS A 384 12.90 -30.15 -11.05
N LEU A 385 13.83 -29.35 -10.51
CA LEU A 385 15.19 -29.75 -10.18
C LEU A 385 15.27 -30.56 -8.88
N GLY A 386 14.14 -30.82 -8.21
CA GLY A 386 14.05 -31.58 -6.98
C GLY A 386 14.31 -30.77 -5.71
N LEU A 387 14.37 -29.45 -5.80
CA LEU A 387 14.55 -28.57 -4.64
C LEU A 387 13.23 -28.41 -3.86
N ARG A 388 13.33 -28.43 -2.54
CA ARG A 388 12.19 -28.31 -1.64
C ARG A 388 11.98 -26.86 -1.27
N CYS A 389 10.87 -26.29 -1.79
CA CYS A 389 10.47 -24.91 -1.59
C CYS A 389 9.43 -24.82 -0.47
N ARG A 390 9.66 -23.98 0.52
CA ARG A 390 8.77 -23.79 1.68
C ARG A 390 8.19 -22.40 1.69
N LEU A 391 6.86 -22.30 1.89
CA LEU A 391 6.20 -21.03 2.16
C LEU A 391 6.59 -20.53 3.55
N PHE A 392 7.00 -19.26 3.62
CA PHE A 392 7.15 -18.49 4.83
C PHE A 392 6.12 -17.35 4.80
N GLU A 393 5.07 -17.49 5.57
CA GLU A 393 4.03 -16.47 5.67
C GLU A 393 4.49 -15.35 6.61
N VAL A 394 4.50 -14.12 6.09
CA VAL A 394 4.93 -12.93 6.86
C VAL A 394 3.80 -12.37 7.71
N ASP A 395 4.13 -11.70 8.83
CA ASP A 395 3.15 -11.06 9.72
C ASP A 395 2.39 -9.92 9.02
N CYS A 396 3.13 -9.11 8.24
CA CYS A 396 2.57 -8.00 7.47
C CYS A 396 3.36 -7.81 6.17
N PHE A 397 2.64 -7.63 5.08
CA PHE A 397 3.16 -7.20 3.78
C PHE A 397 2.66 -5.79 3.49
N ILE A 398 3.58 -4.86 3.27
CA ILE A 398 3.30 -3.43 3.06
C ILE A 398 3.75 -3.06 1.66
N SER A 399 2.84 -3.08 0.69
CA SER A 399 3.15 -2.76 -0.71
C SER A 399 3.23 -1.24 -0.93
N TRP A 400 4.25 -0.84 -1.70
CA TRP A 400 4.40 0.50 -2.30
C TRP A 400 4.61 0.39 -3.81
N GLY A 401 4.27 -0.75 -4.39
CA GLY A 401 4.58 -1.13 -5.77
C GLY A 401 3.85 -0.31 -6.84
N THR A 402 2.78 0.37 -6.45
CA THR A 402 2.04 1.31 -7.30
C THR A 402 1.78 2.63 -6.58
N PRO A 403 1.48 3.73 -7.30
CA PRO A 403 1.08 5.00 -6.68
C PRO A 403 -0.09 4.86 -5.70
N ASN A 404 -1.08 4.03 -6.03
CA ASN A 404 -2.23 3.80 -5.14
C ASN A 404 -1.84 3.02 -3.88
N ASP A 405 -0.91 2.08 -3.96
CA ASP A 405 -0.39 1.37 -2.79
C ASP A 405 0.32 2.34 -1.84
N LEU A 406 1.19 3.19 -2.39
CA LEU A 406 1.91 4.21 -1.62
C LEU A 406 0.95 5.21 -0.98
N LYS A 407 -0.01 5.75 -1.75
CA LYS A 407 -1.06 6.66 -1.25
C LYS A 407 -1.90 6.01 -0.14
N THR A 408 -2.22 4.72 -0.27
CA THR A 408 -2.96 3.96 0.74
C THR A 408 -2.16 3.83 2.04
N PHE A 409 -0.87 3.50 1.95
CA PHE A 409 0.01 3.45 3.11
C PHE A 409 0.11 4.82 3.81
N GLU A 410 0.38 5.89 3.07
CA GLU A 410 0.48 7.26 3.61
C GLU A 410 -0.83 7.73 4.23
N TYR A 411 -1.97 7.38 3.63
CA TYR A 411 -3.30 7.67 4.16
C TYR A 411 -3.48 7.06 5.55
N TRP A 412 -3.23 5.75 5.70
CA TRP A 412 -3.38 5.06 6.97
C TRP A 412 -2.34 5.50 8.00
N GLN A 413 -1.11 5.78 7.58
CA GLN A 413 -0.08 6.34 8.45
C GLN A 413 -0.53 7.67 9.04
N SER A 414 -1.04 8.57 8.22
CA SER A 414 -1.56 9.87 8.64
C SER A 414 -2.79 9.73 9.56
N CYS A 415 -3.76 8.88 9.19
CA CYS A 415 -4.94 8.63 10.00
C CYS A 415 -4.59 8.13 11.40
N PHE A 416 -3.79 7.07 11.48
CA PHE A 416 -3.48 6.45 12.77
C PHE A 416 -2.56 7.30 13.63
N HIS A 417 -1.64 8.06 13.03
CA HIS A 417 -0.82 9.01 13.77
C HIS A 417 -1.66 10.09 14.47
N LYS A 418 -2.67 10.61 13.80
CA LYS A 418 -3.54 11.68 14.34
C LYS A 418 -4.64 11.17 15.25
N TRP A 419 -5.09 9.96 15.08
CA TRP A 419 -6.23 9.44 15.82
C TRP A 419 -5.86 9.10 17.26
N ALA A 420 -6.43 9.84 18.21
CA ALA A 420 -6.14 9.70 19.64
C ALA A 420 -6.34 8.28 20.19
N HIS A 421 -7.29 7.54 19.64
CA HIS A 421 -7.62 6.17 20.09
C HIS A 421 -6.78 5.07 19.43
N HIS A 422 -5.89 5.40 18.47
CA HIS A 422 -4.93 4.45 17.91
C HIS A 422 -3.56 4.62 18.57
N PRO A 423 -2.83 3.55 18.90
CA PRO A 423 -1.53 3.66 19.57
C PRO A 423 -0.40 4.18 18.67
N TYR A 424 -0.54 4.07 17.35
CA TYR A 424 0.50 4.47 16.41
C TYR A 424 0.81 5.96 16.50
N ARG A 425 2.09 6.28 16.57
CA ARG A 425 2.63 7.64 16.45
C ARG A 425 3.93 7.55 15.64
N LEU A 426 4.19 8.54 14.79
CA LEU A 426 5.42 8.60 13.98
C LEU A 426 6.68 8.51 14.84
N GLU A 427 6.66 9.13 16.01
CA GLU A 427 7.78 9.17 16.96
C GLU A 427 8.10 7.80 17.58
N LEU A 428 7.16 6.86 17.50
CA LEU A 428 7.32 5.51 18.04
C LEU A 428 7.65 4.48 16.95
N ASP A 429 7.57 4.87 15.68
CA ASP A 429 7.90 4.01 14.55
C ASP A 429 9.40 4.09 14.26
N SER A 430 10.16 3.04 14.59
CA SER A 430 11.62 2.99 14.38
C SER A 430 12.05 3.08 12.90
N ARG A 431 11.12 2.97 11.97
CA ARG A 431 11.34 3.12 10.52
C ARG A 431 11.29 4.56 10.06
N VAL A 432 10.78 5.47 10.90
CA VAL A 432 10.73 6.91 10.66
C VAL A 432 11.99 7.52 11.21
N ASP A 433 12.75 8.23 10.36
CA ASP A 433 13.92 8.99 10.80
C ASP A 433 13.48 10.13 11.73
N PRO A 434 13.99 10.22 12.98
CA PRO A 434 13.64 11.29 13.90
C PRO A 434 13.89 12.69 13.34
N THR A 435 14.86 12.87 12.43
CA THR A 435 15.15 14.16 11.79
C THR A 435 14.05 14.60 10.83
N GLN A 436 13.25 13.66 10.34
CA GLN A 436 12.17 13.88 9.37
C GLN A 436 10.79 14.08 10.03
N LEU A 437 10.66 13.86 11.33
CA LEU A 437 9.39 13.95 12.06
C LEU A 437 8.68 15.29 11.87
N LYS A 438 9.43 16.41 11.91
CA LYS A 438 8.85 17.74 11.70
C LYS A 438 8.24 17.89 10.32
N ILE A 439 8.89 17.36 9.29
CA ILE A 439 8.41 17.40 7.90
C ILE A 439 7.13 16.57 7.77
N LEU A 440 7.14 15.32 8.27
CA LEU A 440 5.98 14.45 8.23
C LEU A 440 4.80 15.02 9.01
N ASN A 441 5.03 15.53 10.23
CA ASN A 441 3.97 16.17 11.02
C ASN A 441 3.35 17.37 10.29
N THR A 442 4.16 18.20 9.64
CA THR A 442 3.67 19.34 8.84
C THR A 442 2.85 18.86 7.65
N ARG A 443 3.32 17.83 6.92
CA ARG A 443 2.58 17.24 5.81
C ARG A 443 1.24 16.69 6.28
N PHE A 444 1.20 15.93 7.37
CA PHE A 444 0.00 15.29 7.87
C PHE A 444 -0.98 16.27 8.55
N ALA A 445 -0.52 17.41 9.05
CA ALA A 445 -1.38 18.40 9.70
C ALA A 445 -2.36 19.07 8.75
N ASN A 446 -1.92 19.39 7.53
CA ASN A 446 -2.65 20.29 6.62
C ASN A 446 -3.04 19.66 5.27
N GLN A 447 -2.70 18.41 5.03
CA GLN A 447 -2.87 17.79 3.71
C GLN A 447 -3.46 16.39 3.81
N THR A 448 -4.28 16.03 2.82
CA THR A 448 -4.63 14.62 2.58
C THR A 448 -3.43 13.88 2.01
N PRO A 449 -3.31 12.55 2.17
CA PRO A 449 -2.23 11.78 1.57
C PRO A 449 -2.08 11.97 0.05
N ALA A 450 -3.17 12.19 -0.67
CA ALA A 450 -3.16 12.44 -2.12
C ALA A 450 -2.40 13.71 -2.55
N SER A 451 -2.16 14.66 -1.65
CA SER A 451 -1.42 15.89 -1.93
C SER A 451 0.09 15.78 -1.66
N LEU A 452 0.57 14.59 -1.37
CA LEU A 452 1.97 14.30 -1.06
C LEU A 452 2.80 13.96 -2.32
N GLN A 453 2.41 14.45 -3.50
CA GLN A 453 3.14 14.29 -4.76
C GLN A 453 4.33 15.25 -4.87
#